data_0127956cad7f837a6fc7691a70825bd3
#
_entry.id   0127956cad7f837a6fc7691a70825bd3
#
_cell.length_a   1.000
_cell.length_b   1.000
_cell.length_c   1.000
_cell.angle_alpha   90.00
_cell.angle_beta   90.00
_cell.angle_gamma   90.00
#
_symmetry.space_group_name_H-M   'P 1'
#
loop_
_entity.id
_entity.type
_entity.pdbx_description
1 polymer ?
#
loop_
_entity_poly.entity_id
_entity_poly.type
_entity_poly.pdbx_seq_one_letter_code
_entity_poly.pdbx_strand_id
1 'polypeptide(L)'
;MSPPISELLSGAAFEVIPMKGTLEKAVLLPAGAIVSVTASPAKGMEATIDLALDLSERGYRAVPHLSARMIKDRVELAGIVKRLTEGGIERAFVVGGDAQEPGDFFDALSLIRELTDLGHPFRELGVTGYPEGHPTIPDDKLRAALIDKQPFATYVATQMCFRARSIVDWVRSIRADGVELPVRVGIPGVVDPVKLLTIAARIGVGSSMRFLAKNRRAVFRLLRPGVYKPDKLVKSLSQQGGGLGLNGLHVFTFNQIAPTVDWYQRTLRTAR
;
A
#
# COMPACT_ATOMS: atom_id res chain seq x y z
N MET A 1 22.73 -6.95 -9.57
CA MET A 1 22.43 -8.26 -8.90
C MET A 1 20.93 -8.31 -8.59
N SER A 2 20.32 -9.47 -8.60
CA SER A 2 18.91 -9.62 -8.21
C SER A 2 18.77 -9.46 -6.70
N PRO A 3 17.72 -8.77 -6.20
CA PRO A 3 17.54 -8.59 -4.77
C PRO A 3 17.29 -9.95 -4.09
N PRO A 4 17.99 -10.30 -3.03
CA PRO A 4 17.70 -11.53 -2.30
C PRO A 4 16.29 -11.45 -1.65
N ILE A 5 15.66 -12.59 -1.46
CA ILE A 5 14.33 -12.66 -0.83
C ILE A 5 14.34 -12.01 0.56
N SER A 6 15.42 -12.19 1.32
CA SER A 6 15.61 -11.58 2.64
C SER A 6 15.56 -10.04 2.58
N GLU A 7 16.13 -9.42 1.54
CA GLU A 7 16.09 -7.97 1.34
C GLU A 7 14.67 -7.48 1.03
N LEU A 8 13.95 -8.16 0.12
CA LEU A 8 12.55 -7.84 -0.18
C LEU A 8 11.65 -7.95 1.05
N LEU A 9 11.91 -8.93 1.91
CA LEU A 9 11.14 -9.13 3.13
C LEU A 9 11.53 -8.14 4.24
N SER A 10 12.80 -7.80 4.41
CA SER A 10 13.25 -6.90 5.49
C SER A 10 12.62 -5.51 5.40
N GLY A 11 12.30 -5.04 4.19
CA GLY A 11 11.58 -3.80 3.93
C GLY A 11 10.06 -3.93 3.86
N ALA A 12 9.48 -5.06 4.28
CA ALA A 12 8.05 -5.31 4.12
C ALA A 12 7.19 -4.36 4.99
N ALA A 13 6.20 -3.72 4.36
CA ALA A 13 5.12 -3.01 5.01
C ALA A 13 3.86 -3.89 5.02
N PHE A 14 3.18 -3.98 6.16
CA PHE A 14 1.94 -4.74 6.31
C PHE A 14 0.75 -3.78 6.25
N GLU A 15 -0.07 -3.92 5.22
CA GLU A 15 -1.27 -3.10 5.09
C GLU A 15 -2.40 -3.68 5.92
N VAL A 16 -3.04 -2.82 6.71
CA VAL A 16 -4.21 -3.14 7.53
C VAL A 16 -5.35 -2.16 7.26
N ILE A 17 -6.57 -2.62 7.54
CA ILE A 17 -7.81 -1.85 7.36
C ILE A 17 -8.27 -1.39 8.75
N PRO A 18 -8.66 -0.11 8.95
CA PRO A 18 -9.14 0.39 10.24
C PRO A 18 -10.52 -0.20 10.56
N MET A 19 -10.52 -1.32 11.26
CA MET A 19 -11.71 -2.07 11.69
C MET A 19 -11.59 -2.43 13.16
N LYS A 20 -12.74 -2.66 13.82
CA LYS A 20 -12.76 -3.20 15.17
C LYS A 20 -11.92 -4.47 15.28
N GLY A 21 -11.04 -4.53 16.27
CA GLY A 21 -10.15 -5.66 16.52
C GLY A 21 -8.88 -5.68 15.64
N THR A 22 -8.60 -4.64 14.83
CA THR A 22 -7.36 -4.59 14.03
C THR A 22 -6.15 -4.32 14.92
N LEU A 23 -6.27 -3.41 15.88
CA LEU A 23 -5.19 -3.05 16.80
C LEU A 23 -4.77 -4.25 17.68
N GLU A 24 -5.74 -5.03 18.16
CA GLU A 24 -5.49 -6.23 18.95
C GLU A 24 -4.78 -7.33 18.13
N LYS A 25 -5.09 -7.43 16.84
CA LYS A 25 -4.42 -8.37 15.94
C LYS A 25 -3.02 -7.91 15.53
N ALA A 26 -2.79 -6.59 15.55
CA ALA A 26 -1.50 -6.03 15.17
C ALA A 26 -0.35 -6.47 16.10
N VAL A 27 -0.63 -6.93 17.32
CA VAL A 27 0.37 -7.50 18.24
C VAL A 27 1.10 -8.73 17.67
N LEU A 28 0.53 -9.37 16.65
CA LEU A 28 1.15 -10.49 15.96
C LEU A 28 2.22 -10.06 14.96
N LEU A 29 2.22 -8.79 14.55
CA LEU A 29 3.23 -8.25 13.64
C LEU A 29 4.60 -8.21 14.32
N PRO A 30 5.69 -8.32 13.54
CA PRO A 30 7.03 -8.16 14.10
C PRO A 30 7.18 -6.80 14.81
N ALA A 31 7.92 -6.80 15.93
CA ALA A 31 8.22 -5.55 16.65
C ALA A 31 8.86 -4.52 15.70
N GLY A 32 8.40 -3.28 15.76
CA GLY A 32 8.87 -2.20 14.90
C GLY A 32 8.55 -2.37 13.40
N ALA A 33 7.62 -3.25 13.04
CA ALA A 33 7.20 -3.42 11.65
C ALA A 33 6.65 -2.12 11.04
N ILE A 34 6.79 -1.97 9.73
CA ILE A 34 6.07 -0.92 8.98
C ILE A 34 4.62 -1.37 8.84
N VAL A 35 3.68 -0.56 9.31
CA VAL A 35 2.25 -0.85 9.23
C VAL A 35 1.54 0.26 8.46
N SER A 36 1.05 -0.08 7.27
CA SER A 36 0.31 0.83 6.41
C SER A 36 -1.19 0.74 6.75
N VAL A 37 -1.83 1.87 7.01
CA VAL A 37 -3.25 1.93 7.42
C VAL A 37 -4.07 2.54 6.30
N THR A 38 -4.97 1.74 5.71
CA THR A 38 -5.79 2.18 4.57
C THR A 38 -6.81 3.24 4.96
N ALA A 39 -7.15 4.14 4.02
CA ALA A 39 -8.31 4.99 4.10
C ALA A 39 -9.52 4.37 3.38
N SER A 40 -10.71 4.59 3.90
CA SER A 40 -11.96 4.12 3.29
C SER A 40 -13.08 5.14 3.51
N PRO A 41 -13.82 5.54 2.44
CA PRO A 41 -14.95 6.47 2.59
C PRO A 41 -15.99 6.00 3.61
N ALA A 42 -16.20 4.69 3.73
CA ALA A 42 -17.14 4.11 4.68
C ALA A 42 -16.71 4.28 6.16
N LYS A 43 -15.43 4.59 6.43
CA LYS A 43 -14.88 4.74 7.79
C LYS A 43 -14.46 6.17 8.12
N GLY A 44 -14.29 7.00 7.11
CA GLY A 44 -13.74 8.35 7.26
C GLY A 44 -12.21 8.36 7.44
N MET A 45 -11.61 9.55 7.35
CA MET A 45 -10.17 9.73 7.56
C MET A 45 -9.78 9.52 9.02
N GLU A 46 -10.65 9.90 9.96
CA GLU A 46 -10.39 9.79 11.41
C GLU A 46 -10.03 8.35 11.81
N ALA A 47 -10.77 7.35 11.33
CA ALA A 47 -10.47 5.95 11.65
C ALA A 47 -9.06 5.51 11.19
N THR A 48 -8.54 6.10 10.11
CA THR A 48 -7.18 5.84 9.62
C THR A 48 -6.14 6.52 10.50
N ILE A 49 -6.38 7.79 10.86
CA ILE A 49 -5.49 8.58 11.69
C ILE A 49 -5.39 7.98 13.10
N ASP A 50 -6.54 7.69 13.74
CA ASP A 50 -6.58 7.14 15.10
C ASP A 50 -5.85 5.78 15.17
N LEU A 51 -6.13 4.86 14.23
CA LEU A 51 -5.41 3.57 14.21
C LEU A 51 -3.91 3.75 13.96
N ALA A 52 -3.50 4.72 13.14
CA ALA A 52 -2.09 4.97 12.88
C ALA A 52 -1.38 5.51 14.15
N LEU A 53 -2.04 6.40 14.91
CA LEU A 53 -1.55 6.92 16.19
C LEU A 53 -1.42 5.79 17.22
N ASP A 54 -2.47 4.97 17.40
CA ASP A 54 -2.47 3.82 18.30
C ASP A 54 -1.32 2.82 17.98
N LEU A 55 -1.05 2.61 16.68
CA LEU A 55 0.06 1.76 16.24
C LEU A 55 1.42 2.39 16.53
N SER A 56 1.55 3.72 16.33
CA SER A 56 2.77 4.46 16.65
C SER A 56 3.10 4.38 18.15
N GLU A 57 2.11 4.58 19.03
CA GLU A 57 2.26 4.42 20.48
C GLU A 57 2.74 3.04 20.88
N ARG A 58 2.39 2.00 20.12
CA ARG A 58 2.85 0.62 20.33
C ARG A 58 4.21 0.31 19.70
N GLY A 59 4.91 1.32 19.18
CA GLY A 59 6.25 1.20 18.61
C GLY A 59 6.31 0.66 17.18
N TYR A 60 5.18 0.63 16.45
CA TYR A 60 5.18 0.35 15.02
C TYR A 60 5.52 1.60 14.21
N ARG A 61 6.12 1.39 13.03
CA ARG A 61 6.34 2.45 12.06
C ARG A 61 5.05 2.64 11.22
N ALA A 62 4.11 3.39 11.76
CA ALA A 62 2.81 3.59 11.12
C ALA A 62 2.93 4.47 9.86
N VAL A 63 2.16 4.10 8.82
CA VAL A 63 2.06 4.81 7.54
C VAL A 63 0.58 5.01 7.22
N PRO A 64 -0.07 6.09 7.68
CA PRO A 64 -1.45 6.37 7.32
C PRO A 64 -1.58 6.68 5.82
N HIS A 65 -2.64 6.15 5.19
CA HIS A 65 -3.04 6.58 3.87
C HIS A 65 -3.80 7.91 3.96
N LEU A 66 -3.28 8.94 3.33
CA LEU A 66 -3.95 10.22 3.17
C LEU A 66 -4.70 10.20 1.83
N SER A 67 -6.02 10.13 1.91
CA SER A 67 -6.89 10.06 0.73
C SER A 67 -7.33 11.47 0.35
N ALA A 68 -6.83 11.98 -0.79
CA ALA A 68 -7.09 13.33 -1.25
C ALA A 68 -8.58 13.68 -1.25
N ARG A 69 -9.39 12.84 -1.87
CA ARG A 69 -10.83 13.08 -2.00
C ARG A 69 -11.63 12.96 -0.69
N MET A 70 -10.98 12.57 0.42
CA MET A 70 -11.61 12.45 1.74
C MET A 70 -11.20 13.57 2.69
N ILE A 71 -10.30 14.46 2.29
CA ILE A 71 -9.85 15.63 3.06
C ILE A 71 -10.54 16.86 2.47
N LYS A 72 -11.26 17.58 3.33
CA LYS A 72 -12.14 18.65 2.92
C LYS A 72 -11.38 19.85 2.35
N ASP A 73 -10.40 20.35 3.12
CA ASP A 73 -9.71 21.61 2.82
C ASP A 73 -8.31 21.64 3.47
N ARG A 74 -7.58 22.73 3.22
CA ARG A 74 -6.26 23.00 3.79
C ARG A 74 -6.25 22.98 5.33
N VAL A 75 -7.31 23.44 5.98
CA VAL A 75 -7.37 23.55 7.44
C VAL A 75 -7.43 22.15 8.06
N GLU A 76 -8.29 21.28 7.51
CA GLU A 76 -8.36 19.89 7.93
C GLU A 76 -7.03 19.17 7.68
N LEU A 77 -6.42 19.36 6.50
CA LEU A 77 -5.11 18.77 6.18
C LEU A 77 -4.04 19.18 7.18
N ALA A 78 -3.95 20.48 7.51
CA ALA A 78 -3.00 20.99 8.50
C ALA A 78 -3.23 20.38 9.89
N GLY A 79 -4.49 20.23 10.29
CA GLY A 79 -4.88 19.54 11.53
C GLY A 79 -4.44 18.07 11.54
N ILE A 80 -4.64 17.35 10.45
CA ILE A 80 -4.17 15.95 10.30
C ILE A 80 -2.65 15.87 10.40
N VAL A 81 -1.92 16.69 9.66
CA VAL A 81 -0.45 16.73 9.68
C VAL A 81 0.07 17.00 11.09
N LYS A 82 -0.50 17.99 11.79
CA LYS A 82 -0.15 18.31 13.17
C LYS A 82 -0.33 17.11 14.10
N ARG A 83 -1.52 16.47 14.09
CA ARG A 83 -1.80 15.29 14.93
C ARG A 83 -0.84 14.15 14.68
N LEU A 84 -0.57 13.83 13.41
CA LEU A 84 0.35 12.77 13.02
C LEU A 84 1.78 13.06 13.51
N THR A 85 2.21 14.31 13.39
CA THR A 85 3.55 14.75 13.83
C THR A 85 3.69 14.67 15.36
N GLU A 86 2.70 15.16 16.10
CA GLU A 86 2.65 15.09 17.56
C GLU A 86 2.62 13.63 18.04
N GLY A 87 2.02 12.71 17.28
CA GLY A 87 2.03 11.26 17.52
C GLY A 87 3.30 10.54 17.03
N GLY A 88 4.34 11.28 16.63
CA GLY A 88 5.64 10.71 16.20
C GLY A 88 5.60 9.99 14.85
N ILE A 89 4.58 10.23 14.01
CA ILE A 89 4.47 9.64 12.68
C ILE A 89 5.28 10.44 11.67
N GLU A 90 6.31 9.84 11.11
CA GLU A 90 7.24 10.43 10.14
C GLU A 90 6.99 9.95 8.71
N ARG A 91 5.90 9.21 8.47
CA ARG A 91 5.59 8.55 7.20
C ARG A 91 4.14 8.74 6.82
N ALA A 92 3.88 8.92 5.52
CA ALA A 92 2.52 8.90 4.99
C ALA A 92 2.50 8.27 3.59
N PHE A 93 1.32 7.87 3.18
CA PHE A 93 1.07 7.33 1.83
C PHE A 93 -0.09 8.06 1.20
N VAL A 94 0.15 8.77 0.10
CA VAL A 94 -0.85 9.63 -0.54
C VAL A 94 -1.55 8.88 -1.66
N VAL A 95 -2.87 8.85 -1.60
CA VAL A 95 -3.75 8.24 -2.61
C VAL A 95 -4.81 9.24 -3.09
N GLY A 96 -5.29 9.08 -4.32
CA GLY A 96 -6.41 9.89 -4.82
C GLY A 96 -7.69 9.65 -4.03
N GLY A 97 -8.01 8.37 -3.80
CA GLY A 97 -9.22 7.95 -3.09
C GLY A 97 -10.45 7.80 -3.97
N ASP A 98 -11.49 7.17 -3.40
CA ASP A 98 -12.72 6.78 -4.11
C ASP A 98 -13.98 7.56 -3.65
N ALA A 99 -13.81 8.60 -2.81
CA ALA A 99 -14.95 9.41 -2.36
C ALA A 99 -15.63 10.07 -3.56
N GLN A 100 -16.97 9.99 -3.62
CA GLN A 100 -17.76 10.51 -4.74
C GLN A 100 -17.70 12.04 -4.79
N GLU A 101 -17.82 12.66 -3.63
CA GLU A 101 -17.75 14.11 -3.47
C GLU A 101 -16.39 14.44 -2.85
N PRO A 102 -15.42 14.96 -3.63
CA PRO A 102 -14.15 15.39 -3.10
C PRO A 102 -14.29 16.72 -2.35
N GLY A 103 -13.39 16.96 -1.39
CA GLY A 103 -13.12 18.30 -0.92
C GLY A 103 -12.30 19.10 -1.94
N ASP A 104 -11.39 19.94 -1.46
CA ASP A 104 -10.53 20.78 -2.31
C ASP A 104 -9.49 19.98 -3.10
N PHE A 105 -9.24 18.72 -2.72
CA PHE A 105 -8.21 17.86 -3.34
C PHE A 105 -8.84 16.78 -4.21
N PHE A 106 -8.76 16.94 -5.53
CA PHE A 106 -9.38 16.03 -6.51
C PHE A 106 -8.56 14.75 -6.75
N ASP A 107 -7.24 14.80 -6.54
CA ASP A 107 -6.31 13.72 -6.78
C ASP A 107 -5.10 13.76 -5.83
N ALA A 108 -4.25 12.73 -5.91
CA ALA A 108 -3.07 12.63 -5.07
C ALA A 108 -2.03 13.74 -5.32
N LEU A 109 -1.96 14.29 -6.55
CA LEU A 109 -0.99 15.33 -6.87
C LEU A 109 -1.36 16.66 -6.20
N SER A 110 -2.66 17.03 -6.22
CA SER A 110 -3.14 18.24 -5.55
C SER A 110 -2.88 18.17 -4.04
N LEU A 111 -3.14 17.02 -3.42
CA LEU A 111 -2.88 16.83 -1.99
C LEU A 111 -1.38 16.87 -1.65
N ILE A 112 -0.53 16.23 -2.46
CA ILE A 112 0.91 16.18 -2.15
C ILE A 112 1.60 17.54 -2.33
N ARG A 113 1.13 18.35 -3.28
CA ARG A 113 1.58 19.74 -3.42
C ARG A 113 1.20 20.57 -2.20
N GLU A 114 -0.04 20.45 -1.75
CA GLU A 114 -0.50 21.14 -0.55
C GLU A 114 0.26 20.72 0.71
N LEU A 115 0.56 19.42 0.87
CA LEU A 115 1.45 18.94 1.93
C LEU A 115 2.83 19.60 1.87
N THR A 116 3.38 19.73 0.67
CA THR A 116 4.69 20.38 0.46
C THR A 116 4.63 21.87 0.81
N ASP A 117 3.58 22.57 0.39
CA ASP A 117 3.38 24.00 0.70
C ASP A 117 3.11 24.26 2.20
N LEU A 118 2.60 23.27 2.93
CA LEU A 118 2.47 23.28 4.38
C LEU A 118 3.81 23.00 5.10
N GLY A 119 4.84 22.55 4.39
CA GLY A 119 6.12 22.17 4.98
C GLY A 119 6.01 20.94 5.87
N HIS A 120 5.31 19.89 5.43
CA HIS A 120 5.12 18.66 6.19
C HIS A 120 6.45 18.02 6.64
N PRO A 121 6.50 17.38 7.83
CA PRO A 121 7.74 16.80 8.37
C PRO A 121 7.94 15.33 7.99
N PHE A 122 7.11 14.76 7.10
CA PHE A 122 7.23 13.34 6.72
C PHE A 122 8.54 13.07 6.00
N ARG A 123 9.35 12.18 6.55
CA ARG A 123 10.62 11.72 5.96
C ARG A 123 10.40 10.73 4.81
N GLU A 124 9.30 9.97 4.87
CA GLU A 124 8.89 9.07 3.81
C GLU A 124 7.47 9.42 3.36
N LEU A 125 7.33 9.74 2.07
CA LEU A 125 6.04 10.02 1.43
C LEU A 125 5.87 9.10 0.24
N GLY A 126 4.96 8.12 0.36
CA GLY A 126 4.70 7.14 -0.68
C GLY A 126 3.57 7.55 -1.62
N VAL A 127 3.65 7.08 -2.86
CA VAL A 127 2.59 7.24 -3.87
C VAL A 127 2.27 5.92 -4.55
N THR A 128 1.12 5.84 -5.24
CA THR A 128 0.63 4.63 -5.89
C THR A 128 1.24 4.38 -7.26
N GLY A 129 1.50 3.09 -7.59
CA GLY A 129 1.80 2.59 -8.93
C GLY A 129 0.86 1.46 -9.35
N TYR A 130 0.64 1.27 -10.66
CA TYR A 130 -0.38 0.35 -11.18
C TYR A 130 0.16 -0.59 -12.28
N PRO A 131 0.96 -1.61 -11.94
CA PRO A 131 1.56 -2.52 -12.93
C PRO A 131 0.57 -3.31 -13.77
N GLU A 132 -0.63 -3.54 -13.28
CA GLU A 132 -1.68 -4.27 -13.98
C GLU A 132 -2.85 -3.33 -14.41
N GLY A 133 -2.57 -2.01 -14.46
CA GLY A 133 -3.51 -0.96 -14.86
C GLY A 133 -4.54 -0.62 -13.78
N HIS A 134 -5.38 0.37 -14.06
CA HIS A 134 -6.49 0.81 -13.21
C HIS A 134 -7.83 0.57 -13.91
N PRO A 135 -8.92 0.26 -13.18
CA PRO A 135 -10.22 -0.04 -13.82
C PRO A 135 -10.81 1.10 -14.65
N THR A 136 -10.56 2.34 -14.24
CA THR A 136 -11.20 3.54 -14.81
C THR A 136 -10.22 4.61 -15.30
N ILE A 137 -8.94 4.52 -14.97
CA ILE A 137 -7.94 5.51 -15.36
C ILE A 137 -7.05 4.88 -16.46
N PRO A 138 -6.91 5.50 -17.63
CA PRO A 138 -6.04 5.05 -18.69
C PRO A 138 -4.56 5.00 -18.27
N ASP A 139 -3.78 4.08 -18.85
CA ASP A 139 -2.39 3.84 -18.48
C ASP A 139 -1.48 5.05 -18.73
N ASP A 140 -1.71 5.81 -19.79
CA ASP A 140 -1.00 7.05 -20.09
C ASP A 140 -1.19 8.11 -19.00
N LYS A 141 -2.41 8.25 -18.48
CA LYS A 141 -2.73 9.15 -17.35
C LYS A 141 -2.10 8.69 -16.05
N LEU A 142 -2.08 7.37 -15.79
CA LEU A 142 -1.40 6.81 -14.61
C LEU A 142 0.11 7.07 -14.66
N ARG A 143 0.72 6.96 -15.84
CA ARG A 143 2.15 7.23 -16.05
C ARG A 143 2.48 8.70 -15.84
N ALA A 144 1.75 9.60 -16.51
CA ALA A 144 1.90 11.04 -16.35
C ALA A 144 1.78 11.45 -14.87
N ALA A 145 0.73 10.98 -14.17
CA ALA A 145 0.51 11.28 -12.77
C ALA A 145 1.63 10.73 -11.85
N LEU A 146 2.30 9.63 -12.21
CA LEU A 146 3.45 9.13 -11.44
C LEU A 146 4.68 10.03 -11.65
N ILE A 147 4.95 10.44 -12.90
CA ILE A 147 6.04 11.36 -13.23
C ILE A 147 5.85 12.69 -12.49
N ASP A 148 4.64 13.25 -12.52
CA ASP A 148 4.32 14.53 -11.87
C ASP A 148 4.45 14.48 -10.34
N LYS A 149 4.22 13.29 -9.72
CA LYS A 149 4.35 13.10 -8.27
C LYS A 149 5.78 12.79 -7.82
N GLN A 150 6.65 12.34 -8.73
CA GLN A 150 8.01 11.92 -8.37
C GLN A 150 8.81 12.99 -7.59
N PRO A 151 8.76 14.30 -7.93
CA PRO A 151 9.54 15.32 -7.20
C PRO A 151 9.17 15.46 -5.72
N PHE A 152 7.98 14.99 -5.34
CA PHE A 152 7.42 15.14 -3.99
C PHE A 152 7.43 13.82 -3.20
N ALA A 153 7.67 12.69 -3.85
CA ALA A 153 7.57 11.37 -3.25
C ALA A 153 8.95 10.77 -2.96
N THR A 154 9.03 9.87 -1.99
CA THR A 154 10.25 9.14 -1.64
C THR A 154 10.24 7.70 -2.10
N TYR A 155 9.07 7.14 -2.39
CA TYR A 155 8.91 5.79 -2.96
C TYR A 155 7.55 5.65 -3.66
N VAL A 156 7.45 4.63 -4.51
CA VAL A 156 6.18 4.18 -5.06
C VAL A 156 5.83 2.79 -4.52
N ALA A 157 4.61 2.60 -4.02
CA ALA A 157 4.09 1.27 -3.74
C ALA A 157 3.11 0.86 -4.84
N THR A 158 3.27 -0.35 -5.38
CA THR A 158 2.35 -0.81 -6.42
C THR A 158 1.04 -1.27 -5.82
N GLN A 159 -0.04 -1.13 -6.60
CA GLN A 159 -1.27 -1.88 -6.33
C GLN A 159 -0.95 -3.37 -6.22
N MET A 160 -1.82 -4.11 -5.54
CA MET A 160 -1.69 -5.54 -5.37
C MET A 160 -1.58 -6.27 -6.71
N CYS A 161 -0.50 -7.00 -6.90
CA CYS A 161 -0.19 -7.74 -8.13
C CYS A 161 0.00 -9.24 -7.86
N PHE A 162 -0.27 -10.05 -8.88
CA PHE A 162 -0.18 -11.50 -8.80
C PHE A 162 0.86 -12.10 -9.75
N ARG A 163 1.42 -11.30 -10.66
CA ARG A 163 2.37 -11.74 -11.69
C ARG A 163 3.66 -10.94 -11.62
N ALA A 164 4.76 -11.61 -11.32
CA ALA A 164 6.08 -10.97 -11.26
C ALA A 164 6.43 -10.29 -12.59
N ARG A 165 6.10 -10.92 -13.74
CA ARG A 165 6.39 -10.36 -15.07
C ARG A 165 5.71 -9.00 -15.27
N SER A 166 4.43 -8.86 -14.90
CA SER A 166 3.73 -7.57 -15.03
C SER A 166 4.40 -6.47 -14.21
N ILE A 167 4.87 -6.80 -13.02
CA ILE A 167 5.59 -5.86 -12.14
C ILE A 167 6.93 -5.47 -12.78
N VAL A 168 7.71 -6.46 -13.21
CA VAL A 168 9.05 -6.24 -13.82
C VAL A 168 8.94 -5.42 -15.09
N ASP A 169 8.00 -5.75 -15.98
CA ASP A 169 7.80 -5.04 -17.25
C ASP A 169 7.34 -3.59 -16.98
N TRP A 170 6.45 -3.39 -16.01
CA TRP A 170 6.02 -2.06 -15.61
C TRP A 170 7.17 -1.24 -14.99
N VAL A 171 7.97 -1.82 -14.09
CA VAL A 171 9.10 -1.10 -13.49
C VAL A 171 10.11 -0.69 -14.58
N ARG A 172 10.43 -1.56 -15.53
CA ARG A 172 11.27 -1.21 -16.67
C ARG A 172 10.69 -0.05 -17.48
N SER A 173 9.39 -0.07 -17.70
CA SER A 173 8.68 0.99 -18.44
C SER A 173 8.79 2.33 -17.72
N ILE A 174 8.51 2.41 -16.40
CA ILE A 174 8.62 3.67 -15.68
C ILE A 174 10.08 4.15 -15.55
N ARG A 175 11.06 3.25 -15.49
CA ARG A 175 12.49 3.63 -15.55
C ARG A 175 12.85 4.27 -16.90
N ALA A 176 12.31 3.74 -18.01
CA ALA A 176 12.49 4.35 -19.33
C ALA A 176 11.84 5.74 -19.44
N ASP A 177 10.82 6.01 -18.63
CA ASP A 177 10.18 7.34 -18.51
C ASP A 177 10.89 8.29 -17.52
N GLY A 178 12.03 7.88 -16.94
CA GLY A 178 12.79 8.69 -15.99
C GLY A 178 12.29 8.66 -14.55
N VAL A 179 11.39 7.73 -14.18
CA VAL A 179 11.00 7.58 -12.79
C VAL A 179 12.05 6.78 -12.04
N GLU A 180 12.68 7.37 -11.02
CA GLU A 180 13.77 6.77 -10.23
C GLU A 180 13.34 6.32 -8.83
N LEU A 181 12.12 6.60 -8.42
CA LEU A 181 11.60 6.24 -7.10
C LEU A 181 11.82 4.76 -6.77
N PRO A 182 12.29 4.41 -5.56
CA PRO A 182 12.30 3.03 -5.06
C PRO A 182 10.91 2.41 -5.13
N VAL A 183 10.82 1.12 -5.50
CA VAL A 183 9.53 0.43 -5.68
C VAL A 183 9.30 -0.58 -4.57
N ARG A 184 8.24 -0.39 -3.80
CA ARG A 184 7.68 -1.40 -2.89
C ARG A 184 6.60 -2.18 -3.65
N VAL A 185 6.79 -3.47 -3.77
CA VAL A 185 5.90 -4.32 -4.59
C VAL A 185 4.68 -4.76 -3.80
N GLY A 186 3.50 -4.37 -4.25
CA GLY A 186 2.22 -4.79 -3.70
C GLY A 186 1.92 -6.26 -3.98
N ILE A 187 1.79 -7.06 -2.93
CA ILE A 187 1.44 -8.48 -3.02
C ILE A 187 0.32 -8.82 -2.04
N PRO A 188 -0.56 -9.78 -2.36
CA PRO A 188 -1.48 -10.31 -1.36
C PRO A 188 -0.70 -11.10 -0.31
N GLY A 189 -1.10 -10.97 0.95
CA GLY A 189 -0.66 -11.86 2.03
C GLY A 189 -1.25 -13.26 1.89
N VAL A 190 -1.17 -14.04 2.96
CA VAL A 190 -1.85 -15.35 3.04
C VAL A 190 -3.33 -15.10 3.31
N VAL A 191 -4.17 -15.37 2.33
CA VAL A 191 -5.58 -14.96 2.35
C VAL A 191 -6.51 -16.18 2.24
N ASP A 192 -7.46 -16.25 3.16
CA ASP A 192 -8.64 -17.11 3.04
C ASP A 192 -9.63 -16.47 2.07
N PRO A 193 -10.03 -17.14 0.98
CA PRO A 193 -10.90 -16.57 -0.04
C PRO A 193 -12.28 -16.13 0.49
N VAL A 194 -12.87 -16.85 1.42
CA VAL A 194 -14.19 -16.52 2.00
C VAL A 194 -14.08 -15.26 2.86
N LYS A 195 -13.04 -15.16 3.68
CA LYS A 195 -12.78 -13.95 4.47
C LYS A 195 -12.47 -12.74 3.60
N LEU A 196 -11.74 -12.95 2.49
CA LEU A 196 -11.48 -11.88 1.52
C LEU A 196 -12.79 -11.30 0.99
N LEU A 197 -13.72 -12.16 0.55
CA LEU A 197 -15.04 -11.72 0.05
C LEU A 197 -15.85 -11.00 1.13
N THR A 198 -15.82 -11.50 2.36
CA THR A 198 -16.52 -10.87 3.49
C THR A 198 -15.98 -9.49 3.82
N ILE A 199 -14.66 -9.34 3.85
CA ILE A 199 -14.01 -8.05 4.12
C ILE A 199 -14.29 -7.08 2.98
N ALA A 200 -14.14 -7.54 1.74
CA ALA A 200 -14.44 -6.75 0.55
C ALA A 200 -15.87 -6.18 0.54
N ALA A 201 -16.85 -6.99 0.96
CA ALA A 201 -18.24 -6.55 1.08
C ALA A 201 -18.45 -5.50 2.20
N ARG A 202 -17.67 -5.58 3.30
CA ARG A 202 -17.80 -4.67 4.45
C ARG A 202 -17.15 -3.29 4.24
N ILE A 203 -16.06 -3.24 3.46
CA ILE A 203 -15.33 -1.96 3.25
C ILE A 203 -15.90 -1.13 2.10
N GLY A 204 -17.03 -1.61 1.52
CA GLY A 204 -17.57 -0.98 0.32
C GLY A 204 -16.57 -1.10 -0.85
N VAL A 205 -17.05 -1.61 -1.95
CA VAL A 205 -16.21 -2.06 -3.07
C VAL A 205 -15.47 -0.88 -3.71
N GLY A 206 -14.34 -0.48 -3.11
CA GLY A 206 -13.42 0.46 -3.72
C GLY A 206 -12.64 -0.14 -4.91
N SER A 207 -11.61 0.57 -5.36
CA SER A 207 -10.75 0.22 -6.49
C SER A 207 -10.20 -1.22 -6.44
N SER A 208 -9.86 -1.73 -5.25
CA SER A 208 -9.32 -3.08 -5.08
C SER A 208 -10.27 -4.19 -5.51
N MET A 209 -11.60 -4.05 -5.31
CA MET A 209 -12.56 -5.05 -5.76
C MET A 209 -12.88 -4.94 -7.25
N ARG A 210 -12.92 -3.72 -7.79
CA ARG A 210 -13.01 -3.51 -9.24
C ARG A 210 -11.78 -4.11 -9.93
N PHE A 211 -10.62 -3.97 -9.32
CA PHE A 211 -9.39 -4.62 -9.76
C PHE A 211 -9.50 -6.16 -9.70
N LEU A 212 -9.98 -6.73 -8.60
CA LEU A 212 -10.24 -8.17 -8.48
C LEU A 212 -11.27 -8.65 -9.50
N ALA A 213 -12.35 -7.89 -9.73
CA ALA A 213 -13.37 -8.22 -10.73
C ALA A 213 -12.83 -8.16 -12.17
N LYS A 214 -11.96 -7.20 -12.50
CA LYS A 214 -11.28 -7.11 -13.80
C LYS A 214 -10.30 -8.27 -14.00
N ASN A 215 -9.67 -8.74 -12.91
CA ASN A 215 -8.72 -9.86 -12.93
C ASN A 215 -9.37 -11.19 -12.51
N ARG A 216 -10.51 -11.56 -13.11
CA ARG A 216 -11.27 -12.78 -12.79
C ARG A 216 -10.39 -14.03 -12.68
N ARG A 217 -9.37 -14.20 -13.54
CA ARG A 217 -8.43 -15.32 -13.46
C ARG A 217 -7.55 -15.30 -12.20
N ALA A 218 -7.19 -14.11 -11.71
CA ALA A 218 -6.46 -13.96 -10.45
C ALA A 218 -7.38 -14.25 -9.26
N VAL A 219 -8.63 -13.78 -9.28
CA VAL A 219 -9.67 -14.10 -8.29
C VAL A 219 -9.95 -15.60 -8.28
N PHE A 220 -10.07 -16.26 -9.42
CA PHE A 220 -10.23 -17.73 -9.50
C PHE A 220 -9.04 -18.48 -8.89
N ARG A 221 -7.82 -17.94 -8.97
CA ARG A 221 -6.66 -18.53 -8.28
C ARG A 221 -6.71 -18.33 -6.76
N LEU A 222 -7.25 -17.21 -6.30
CA LEU A 222 -7.51 -16.96 -4.87
C LEU A 222 -8.65 -17.80 -4.33
N LEU A 223 -9.66 -18.09 -5.17
CA LEU A 223 -10.85 -18.87 -4.79
C LEU A 223 -10.68 -20.39 -4.92
N ARG A 224 -9.53 -20.87 -5.44
CA ARG A 224 -9.26 -22.32 -5.44
C ARG A 224 -9.17 -22.84 -4.00
N PRO A 225 -9.67 -24.05 -3.73
CA PRO A 225 -9.50 -24.69 -2.42
C PRO A 225 -8.01 -24.77 -2.06
N GLY A 226 -7.64 -24.10 -1.02
CA GLY A 226 -6.24 -23.94 -0.59
C GLY A 226 -5.91 -22.47 -0.43
N VAL A 227 -5.28 -22.15 0.69
CA VAL A 227 -4.89 -20.77 1.03
C VAL A 227 -3.86 -20.27 0.02
N TYR A 228 -4.11 -19.12 -0.60
CA TYR A 228 -3.11 -18.46 -1.46
C TYR A 228 -1.85 -18.15 -0.65
N LYS A 229 -0.70 -18.51 -1.21
CA LYS A 229 0.62 -18.20 -0.63
C LYS A 229 1.47 -17.46 -1.65
N PRO A 230 2.11 -16.34 -1.28
CA PRO A 230 2.86 -15.50 -2.22
C PRO A 230 4.26 -16.03 -2.59
N ASP A 231 4.66 -17.21 -2.08
CA ASP A 231 6.02 -17.77 -2.24
C ASP A 231 6.53 -17.75 -3.68
N LYS A 232 5.71 -18.23 -4.63
CA LYS A 232 6.09 -18.27 -6.06
C LYS A 232 6.30 -16.87 -6.63
N LEU A 233 5.46 -15.91 -6.22
CA LEU A 233 5.54 -14.52 -6.66
C LEU A 233 6.84 -13.88 -6.13
N VAL A 234 7.11 -14.01 -4.83
CA VAL A 234 8.32 -13.44 -4.19
C VAL A 234 9.59 -14.05 -4.77
N LYS A 235 9.63 -15.38 -4.98
CA LYS A 235 10.76 -16.06 -5.64
C LYS A 235 10.99 -15.54 -7.05
N SER A 236 9.92 -15.38 -7.84
CA SER A 236 10.03 -14.83 -9.20
C SER A 236 10.50 -13.37 -9.22
N LEU A 237 10.04 -12.55 -8.28
CA LEU A 237 10.50 -11.16 -8.12
C LEU A 237 11.98 -11.10 -7.76
N SER A 238 12.45 -11.93 -6.83
CA SER A 238 13.86 -12.03 -6.49
C SER A 238 14.71 -12.42 -7.72
N GLN A 239 14.25 -13.34 -8.55
CA GLN A 239 14.98 -13.78 -9.73
C GLN A 239 15.02 -12.77 -10.89
N GLN A 240 13.95 -11.97 -11.06
CA GLN A 240 13.76 -11.10 -12.23
C GLN A 240 13.95 -9.61 -11.93
N GLY A 241 13.97 -9.21 -10.65
CA GLY A 241 13.97 -7.82 -10.19
C GLY A 241 15.34 -7.16 -10.12
N GLY A 242 16.40 -7.80 -10.65
CA GLY A 242 17.76 -7.27 -10.59
C GLY A 242 17.90 -5.89 -11.24
N GLY A 243 18.52 -4.94 -10.54
CA GLY A 243 18.79 -3.59 -11.03
C GLY A 243 17.56 -2.69 -11.20
N LEU A 244 16.37 -3.14 -10.76
CA LEU A 244 15.11 -2.40 -10.95
C LEU A 244 14.77 -1.45 -9.79
N GLY A 245 15.56 -1.44 -8.72
CA GLY A 245 15.26 -0.60 -7.53
C GLY A 245 14.05 -1.08 -6.75
N LEU A 246 13.82 -2.42 -6.68
CA LEU A 246 12.82 -3.00 -5.79
C LEU A 246 13.32 -2.89 -4.35
N ASN A 247 12.58 -2.16 -3.51
CA ASN A 247 12.95 -1.83 -2.13
C ASN A 247 11.95 -2.36 -1.10
N GLY A 248 11.56 -3.62 -1.26
CA GLY A 248 10.68 -4.31 -0.33
C GLY A 248 9.29 -4.62 -0.85
N LEU A 249 8.48 -5.17 0.05
CA LEU A 249 7.11 -5.59 -0.25
C LEU A 249 6.10 -4.68 0.45
N HIS A 250 4.95 -4.47 -0.18
CA HIS A 250 3.74 -3.94 0.42
C HIS A 250 2.71 -5.07 0.50
N VAL A 251 2.51 -5.62 1.70
CA VAL A 251 1.74 -6.85 1.90
C VAL A 251 0.31 -6.53 2.29
N PHE A 252 -0.64 -6.75 1.39
CA PHE A 252 -2.07 -6.59 1.63
C PHE A 252 -2.58 -7.71 2.52
N THR A 253 -2.72 -7.46 3.84
CA THR A 253 -3.09 -8.50 4.82
C THR A 253 -4.59 -8.80 4.84
N PHE A 254 -5.43 -7.86 4.41
CA PHE A 254 -6.90 -7.92 4.57
C PHE A 254 -7.30 -8.25 6.02
N ASN A 255 -6.54 -7.74 7.00
CA ASN A 255 -6.67 -8.05 8.42
C ASN A 255 -6.56 -9.55 8.78
N GLN A 256 -6.05 -10.38 7.86
CA GLN A 256 -5.66 -11.76 8.12
C GLN A 256 -4.17 -11.79 8.52
N ILE A 257 -3.87 -11.13 9.64
CA ILE A 257 -2.51 -10.85 10.09
C ILE A 257 -1.78 -12.14 10.46
N ALA A 258 -2.37 -13.00 11.30
CA ALA A 258 -1.73 -14.21 11.79
C ALA A 258 -1.16 -15.11 10.67
N PRO A 259 -1.94 -15.58 9.68
CA PRO A 259 -1.41 -16.43 8.63
C PRO A 259 -0.39 -15.73 7.73
N THR A 260 -0.50 -14.40 7.56
CA THR A 260 0.46 -13.60 6.80
C THR A 260 1.80 -13.50 7.53
N VAL A 261 1.78 -13.27 8.85
CA VAL A 261 2.99 -13.22 9.69
C VAL A 261 3.67 -14.59 9.76
N ASP A 262 2.91 -15.66 9.91
CA ASP A 262 3.45 -17.03 9.89
C ASP A 262 4.17 -17.34 8.57
N TRP A 263 3.59 -16.93 7.45
CA TRP A 263 4.24 -17.05 6.15
C TRP A 263 5.50 -16.19 6.07
N TYR A 264 5.43 -14.92 6.45
CA TYR A 264 6.55 -13.98 6.43
C TYR A 264 7.74 -14.51 7.24
N GLN A 265 7.50 -14.93 8.48
CA GLN A 265 8.56 -15.44 9.37
C GLN A 265 9.20 -16.75 8.86
N ARG A 266 8.39 -17.68 8.31
CA ARG A 266 8.93 -18.90 7.69
C ARG A 266 9.81 -18.56 6.48
N THR A 267 9.31 -17.71 5.59
CA THR A 267 10.04 -17.34 4.37
C THR A 267 11.33 -16.59 4.68
N LEU A 268 11.31 -15.71 5.69
CA LEU A 268 12.50 -15.00 6.15
C LEU A 268 13.56 -15.95 6.72
N ARG A 269 13.15 -16.98 7.49
CA ARG A 269 14.08 -18.01 8.03
C ARG A 269 14.73 -18.85 6.92
N THR A 270 13.99 -19.19 5.87
CA THR A 270 14.52 -20.01 4.76
C THR A 270 15.31 -19.20 3.74
N ALA A 271 15.26 -17.87 3.79
CA ALA A 271 15.98 -16.97 2.88
C ALA A 271 17.32 -16.47 3.46
N ARG A 272 17.62 -16.81 4.71
CA ARG A 272 18.93 -16.57 5.34
C ARG A 272 19.88 -17.72 5.03
#